data_70bbbf556bfc6f4645ce662f084f4503
#
_entry.id   70bbbf556bfc6f4645ce662f084f4503
#
_cell.length_a   1.000
_cell.length_b   1.000
_cell.length_c   1.000
_cell.angle_alpha   90.00
_cell.angle_beta   90.00
_cell.angle_gamma   90.00
#
_symmetry.space_group_name_H-M   'P 1'
#
loop_
_entity.id
_entity.type
_entity.pdbx_description
1 polymer ?
#
loop_
_entity_poly.entity_id
_entity_poly.type
_entity_poly.pdbx_seq_one_letter_code
_entity_poly.pdbx_strand_id
1 'polypeptide(L)'
;MTSLPSNDAPYRLIDGVDFGVDVIVGPFTNLYGCSVGDETRIGPFVEIQRDVLIGARCKIQSHSFICSGVELGDEVFVGHGTLFINDKFPAATTDGGELKTDADWELVPTVVERRASLGSGVIVLGGVRIGEGALVGAGAVVTRDVAPGEIVAGVPARVHARP
;
A
#
# COMPACT_ATOMS: atom_id res chain seq x y z
N MET A 1 2.59 -2.36 28.74
CA MET A 1 2.13 -1.10 28.10
C MET A 1 3.10 -0.79 26.99
N THR A 2 2.80 -1.20 25.80
CA THR A 2 3.58 -0.85 24.62
C THR A 2 3.17 0.57 24.23
N SER A 3 4.14 1.48 24.21
CA SER A 3 3.90 2.85 23.79
C SER A 3 3.57 2.88 22.30
N LEU A 4 2.49 3.53 21.92
CA LEU A 4 2.23 3.90 20.55
C LEU A 4 3.48 4.54 19.92
N PRO A 5 3.73 4.35 18.62
CA PRO A 5 4.83 5.04 17.93
C PRO A 5 4.67 6.55 18.13
N SER A 6 5.56 7.16 18.90
CA SER A 6 5.45 8.58 19.22
C SER A 6 5.84 9.46 18.04
N ASN A 7 5.12 10.55 17.86
CA ASN A 7 5.47 11.60 16.91
C ASN A 7 6.77 12.35 17.32
N ASP A 8 7.24 12.13 18.57
CA ASP A 8 8.44 12.77 19.14
C ASP A 8 9.76 12.15 18.67
N ALA A 9 9.71 11.01 17.97
CA ALA A 9 10.92 10.49 17.36
C ALA A 9 11.32 11.38 16.19
N PRO A 10 12.55 11.87 16.12
CA PRO A 10 13.00 12.68 14.99
C PRO A 10 12.75 11.91 13.68
N TYR A 11 12.30 12.64 12.66
CA TYR A 11 12.10 12.10 11.32
C TYR A 11 10.88 11.20 11.11
N ARG A 12 9.82 11.33 11.91
CA ARG A 12 8.50 10.74 11.62
C ARG A 12 7.46 11.83 11.55
N LEU A 13 6.62 11.79 10.52
CA LEU A 13 5.40 12.59 10.42
C LEU A 13 4.23 11.64 10.62
N ILE A 14 3.50 11.78 11.70
CA ILE A 14 2.34 10.95 12.04
C ILE A 14 1.20 11.88 12.44
N ASP A 15 0.11 11.86 11.69
CA ASP A 15 -1.03 12.74 11.92
C ASP A 15 -2.35 11.97 11.72
N GLY A 16 -3.21 11.97 12.76
CA GLY A 16 -4.53 11.35 12.70
C GLY A 16 -4.51 9.85 12.36
N VAL A 17 -3.51 9.10 12.84
CA VAL A 17 -3.36 7.66 12.59
C VAL A 17 -3.88 6.84 13.76
N ASP A 18 -4.76 5.89 13.46
CA ASP A 18 -5.24 4.91 14.44
C ASP A 18 -4.31 3.68 14.42
N PHE A 19 -3.59 3.45 15.53
CA PHE A 19 -2.71 2.30 15.67
C PHE A 19 -3.31 1.24 16.59
N GLY A 20 -3.21 -0.01 16.17
CA GLY A 20 -3.38 -1.18 17.01
C GLY A 20 -2.24 -1.38 18.01
N VAL A 21 -2.25 -2.53 18.66
CA VAL A 21 -1.27 -2.90 19.69
C VAL A 21 0.04 -3.36 19.03
N ASP A 22 1.18 -3.00 19.62
CA ASP A 22 2.52 -3.45 19.22
C ASP A 22 2.94 -3.11 17.78
N VAL A 23 2.40 -2.03 17.20
CA VAL A 23 2.81 -1.52 15.89
C VAL A 23 4.20 -0.90 15.98
N ILE A 24 5.09 -1.23 15.03
CA ILE A 24 6.42 -0.64 14.91
C ILE A 24 6.51 0.17 13.63
N VAL A 25 6.91 1.44 13.76
CA VAL A 25 7.10 2.36 12.64
C VAL A 25 8.57 2.78 12.54
N GLY A 26 9.17 2.61 11.37
CA GLY A 26 10.54 3.03 11.06
C GLY A 26 10.70 4.55 10.98
N PRO A 27 11.93 5.06 10.90
CA PRO A 27 12.19 6.50 10.72
C PRO A 27 11.90 6.97 9.29
N PHE A 28 11.81 8.29 9.12
CA PHE A 28 11.57 8.95 7.82
C PHE A 28 10.25 8.52 7.17
N THR A 29 9.24 8.26 7.97
CA THR A 29 7.90 7.89 7.50
C THR A 29 6.96 9.09 7.52
N ASN A 30 5.97 9.05 6.62
CA ASN A 30 4.86 10.00 6.55
C ASN A 30 3.54 9.21 6.55
N LEU A 31 2.83 9.20 7.66
CA LEU A 31 1.58 8.48 7.83
C LEU A 31 0.49 9.46 8.27
N TYR A 32 -0.63 9.51 7.57
CA TYR A 32 -1.71 10.41 7.96
C TYR A 32 -3.10 9.87 7.63
N GLY A 33 -4.03 10.05 8.57
CA GLY A 33 -5.45 9.72 8.41
C GLY A 33 -5.73 8.27 8.05
N CYS A 34 -4.87 7.33 8.45
CA CYS A 34 -4.97 5.90 8.14
C CYS A 34 -5.17 5.07 9.42
N SER A 35 -5.50 3.79 9.25
CA SER A 35 -5.59 2.83 10.35
C SER A 35 -4.62 1.68 10.12
N VAL A 36 -3.93 1.26 11.20
CA VAL A 36 -2.91 0.21 11.17
C VAL A 36 -3.20 -0.82 12.26
N GLY A 37 -3.45 -2.05 11.87
CA GLY A 37 -3.76 -3.16 12.78
C GLY A 37 -2.57 -3.64 13.60
N ASP A 38 -2.90 -4.49 14.59
CA ASP A 38 -1.97 -4.99 15.60
C ASP A 38 -0.72 -5.65 15.03
N GLU A 39 0.41 -5.52 15.71
CA GLU A 39 1.69 -6.16 15.43
C GLU A 39 2.27 -5.85 14.02
N THR A 40 1.70 -4.90 13.30
CA THR A 40 2.17 -4.51 11.97
C THR A 40 3.50 -3.76 12.07
N ARG A 41 4.37 -4.00 11.08
CA ARG A 41 5.70 -3.42 11.00
C ARG A 41 5.85 -2.60 9.73
N ILE A 42 6.16 -1.32 9.89
CA ILE A 42 6.35 -0.35 8.82
C ILE A 42 7.82 0.03 8.77
N GLY A 43 8.47 -0.20 7.63
CA GLY A 43 9.87 0.13 7.39
C GLY A 43 10.13 1.64 7.26
N PRO A 44 11.39 2.04 7.13
CA PRO A 44 11.73 3.45 6.91
C PRO A 44 11.33 3.94 5.52
N PHE A 45 11.18 5.26 5.37
CA PHE A 45 10.85 5.92 4.11
C PHE A 45 9.53 5.44 3.49
N VAL A 46 8.57 5.04 4.29
CA VAL A 46 7.22 4.66 3.85
C VAL A 46 6.30 5.85 3.97
N GLU A 47 5.46 6.04 2.94
CA GLU A 47 4.33 6.95 2.99
C GLU A 47 3.02 6.17 2.95
N ILE A 48 2.09 6.48 3.86
CA ILE A 48 0.73 5.94 3.91
C ILE A 48 -0.24 7.09 4.05
N GLN A 49 -1.11 7.21 3.07
CA GLN A 49 -2.05 8.33 2.97
C GLN A 49 -3.36 8.08 3.74
N ARG A 50 -4.20 9.11 3.79
CA ARG A 50 -5.53 9.05 4.42
C ARG A 50 -6.40 7.97 3.79
N ASP A 51 -7.34 7.46 4.57
CA ASP A 51 -8.32 6.46 4.14
C ASP A 51 -7.69 5.13 3.70
N VAL A 52 -6.46 4.85 4.13
CA VAL A 52 -5.82 3.54 4.00
C VAL A 52 -6.14 2.70 5.22
N LEU A 53 -6.53 1.44 4.97
CA LEU A 53 -6.77 0.46 6.01
C LEU A 53 -5.70 -0.64 5.92
N ILE A 54 -4.96 -0.86 7.00
CA ILE A 54 -3.94 -1.90 7.09
C ILE A 54 -4.32 -2.87 8.19
N GLY A 55 -4.44 -4.14 7.85
CA GLY A 55 -4.74 -5.21 8.78
C GLY A 55 -3.62 -5.51 9.78
N ALA A 56 -3.82 -6.54 10.59
CA ALA A 56 -2.88 -6.97 11.60
C ALA A 56 -1.72 -7.80 11.02
N ARG A 57 -0.57 -7.77 11.70
CA ARG A 57 0.63 -8.56 11.39
C ARG A 57 1.15 -8.39 9.96
N CYS A 58 0.91 -7.22 9.36
CA CYS A 58 1.48 -6.86 8.07
C CYS A 58 2.96 -6.50 8.18
N LYS A 59 3.70 -6.68 7.07
CA LYS A 59 5.06 -6.20 6.91
C LYS A 59 5.15 -5.30 5.69
N ILE A 60 5.35 -4.00 5.91
CA ILE A 60 5.50 -3.01 4.85
C ILE A 60 6.97 -2.60 4.82
N GLN A 61 7.66 -2.95 3.75
CA GLN A 61 9.09 -2.71 3.62
C GLN A 61 9.37 -1.27 3.18
N SER A 62 10.63 -0.85 3.31
CA SER A 62 11.08 0.52 3.05
C SER A 62 10.75 1.02 1.64
N HIS A 63 10.57 2.35 1.54
CA HIS A 63 10.31 3.07 0.29
C HIS A 63 8.99 2.68 -0.41
N SER A 64 8.05 2.08 0.32
CA SER A 64 6.72 1.80 -0.22
C SER A 64 5.83 3.03 -0.12
N PHE A 65 5.00 3.22 -1.14
CA PHE A 65 3.97 4.25 -1.20
C PHE A 65 2.59 3.62 -1.27
N ILE A 66 1.75 3.92 -0.28
CA ILE A 66 0.38 3.41 -0.18
C ILE A 66 -0.57 4.59 -0.22
N CYS A 67 -1.18 4.79 -1.38
CA CYS A 67 -2.08 5.91 -1.63
C CYS A 67 -3.48 5.68 -1.04
N SER A 68 -4.24 6.75 -0.93
CA SER A 68 -5.62 6.74 -0.44
C SER A 68 -6.48 5.69 -1.14
N GLY A 69 -7.37 5.04 -0.37
CA GLY A 69 -8.28 4.02 -0.86
C GLY A 69 -7.69 2.62 -1.01
N VAL A 70 -6.49 2.37 -0.49
CA VAL A 70 -5.91 1.03 -0.43
C VAL A 70 -6.32 0.34 0.86
N GLU A 71 -6.75 -0.91 0.73
CA GLU A 71 -7.04 -1.81 1.85
C GLU A 71 -6.11 -3.01 1.80
N LEU A 72 -5.33 -3.23 2.85
CA LEU A 72 -4.50 -4.41 3.07
C LEU A 72 -5.13 -5.26 4.17
N GLY A 73 -5.46 -6.50 3.85
CA GLY A 73 -5.90 -7.49 4.83
C GLY A 73 -4.79 -7.89 5.80
N ASP A 74 -5.10 -8.79 6.73
CA ASP A 74 -4.13 -9.29 7.70
C ASP A 74 -2.98 -10.06 7.04
N GLU A 75 -1.81 -10.03 7.67
CA GLU A 75 -0.66 -10.86 7.29
C GLU A 75 -0.13 -10.58 5.87
N VAL A 76 -0.45 -9.42 5.29
CA VAL A 76 0.05 -9.00 3.97
C VAL A 76 1.53 -8.61 4.06
N PHE A 77 2.30 -9.08 3.08
CA PHE A 77 3.68 -8.65 2.87
C PHE A 77 3.77 -7.67 1.70
N VAL A 78 4.31 -6.48 1.95
CA VAL A 78 4.59 -5.45 0.93
C VAL A 78 6.09 -5.28 0.81
N GLY A 79 6.65 -5.66 -0.33
CA GLY A 79 8.08 -5.59 -0.63
C GLY A 79 8.60 -4.15 -0.75
N HIS A 80 9.92 -4.00 -0.73
CA HIS A 80 10.59 -2.68 -0.83
C HIS A 80 10.18 -1.94 -2.11
N GLY A 81 9.90 -0.65 -2.00
CA GLY A 81 9.60 0.18 -3.16
C GLY A 81 8.33 -0.20 -3.91
N THR A 82 7.38 -0.86 -3.25
CA THR A 82 6.06 -1.12 -3.83
C THR A 82 5.27 0.16 -3.93
N LEU A 83 4.62 0.39 -5.07
CA LEU A 83 3.83 1.58 -5.35
C LEU A 83 2.39 1.20 -5.65
N PHE A 84 1.45 1.80 -4.94
CA PHE A 84 0.03 1.74 -5.25
C PHE A 84 -0.40 3.01 -5.99
N ILE A 85 -1.24 2.84 -7.00
CA ILE A 85 -1.74 3.93 -7.86
C ILE A 85 -3.26 3.95 -7.74
N ASN A 86 -3.85 5.10 -7.46
CA ASN A 86 -5.30 5.28 -7.34
C ASN A 86 -5.92 6.19 -8.41
N ASP A 87 -5.10 6.84 -9.23
CA ASP A 87 -5.54 7.58 -10.43
C ASP A 87 -5.03 6.85 -11.68
N LYS A 88 -5.96 6.32 -12.48
CA LYS A 88 -5.62 5.59 -13.72
C LYS A 88 -5.22 6.50 -14.88
N PHE A 89 -5.65 7.75 -14.85
CA PHE A 89 -5.45 8.72 -15.93
C PHE A 89 -4.95 10.06 -15.36
N PRO A 90 -3.76 10.06 -14.73
CA PRO A 90 -3.25 11.24 -14.06
C PRO A 90 -2.99 12.38 -15.06
N ALA A 91 -3.47 13.56 -14.73
CA ALA A 91 -3.17 14.77 -15.45
C ALA A 91 -2.96 15.92 -14.48
N ALA A 92 -1.99 16.78 -14.74
CA ALA A 92 -1.70 17.92 -13.88
C ALA A 92 -2.78 19.01 -13.97
N THR A 93 -3.42 19.14 -15.13
CA THR A 93 -4.43 20.17 -15.40
C THR A 93 -5.73 19.56 -15.93
N THR A 94 -6.80 20.33 -15.77
CA THR A 94 -8.08 20.10 -16.46
C THR A 94 -7.96 20.45 -17.95
N ASP A 95 -8.95 20.13 -18.74
CA ASP A 95 -9.01 20.54 -20.17
C ASP A 95 -9.03 22.08 -20.32
N GLY A 96 -9.44 22.80 -19.30
CA GLY A 96 -9.42 24.26 -19.23
C GLY A 96 -8.04 24.87 -18.87
N GLY A 97 -7.03 24.03 -18.55
CA GLY A 97 -5.68 24.45 -18.21
C GLY A 97 -5.47 24.83 -16.74
N GLU A 98 -6.47 24.65 -15.88
CA GLU A 98 -6.36 24.87 -14.43
C GLU A 98 -5.74 23.66 -13.74
N LEU A 99 -4.96 23.87 -12.66
CA LEU A 99 -4.43 22.77 -11.88
C LEU A 99 -5.59 21.92 -11.31
N LYS A 100 -5.48 20.62 -11.48
CA LYS A 100 -6.44 19.67 -10.89
C LYS A 100 -6.37 19.68 -9.36
N THR A 101 -7.53 19.49 -8.76
CA THR A 101 -7.75 19.35 -7.32
C THR A 101 -8.31 17.98 -7.01
N ASP A 102 -8.56 17.68 -5.73
CA ASP A 102 -9.19 16.43 -5.29
C ASP A 102 -10.60 16.22 -5.90
N ALA A 103 -11.25 17.28 -6.41
CA ALA A 103 -12.57 17.20 -7.03
C ALA A 103 -12.52 16.80 -8.52
N ASP A 104 -11.34 16.77 -9.13
CA ASP A 104 -11.17 16.60 -10.57
C ASP A 104 -10.76 15.18 -10.98
N TRP A 105 -10.79 14.24 -10.05
CA TRP A 105 -10.50 12.83 -10.32
C TRP A 105 -11.32 11.91 -9.40
N GLU A 106 -11.47 10.67 -9.81
CA GLU A 106 -12.20 9.66 -9.05
C GLU A 106 -11.23 8.68 -8.41
N LEU A 107 -11.31 8.52 -7.08
CA LEU A 107 -10.54 7.55 -6.35
C LEU A 107 -11.01 6.13 -6.68
N VAL A 108 -10.10 5.30 -7.14
CA VAL A 108 -10.39 3.89 -7.44
C VAL A 108 -9.74 3.00 -6.37
N PRO A 109 -10.53 2.38 -5.48
CA PRO A 109 -10.01 1.60 -4.37
C PRO A 109 -9.30 0.33 -4.84
N THR A 110 -8.25 -0.06 -4.11
CA THR A 110 -7.48 -1.28 -4.34
C THR A 110 -7.50 -2.14 -3.10
N VAL A 111 -7.74 -3.44 -3.26
CA VAL A 111 -7.82 -4.39 -2.15
C VAL A 111 -6.75 -5.47 -2.30
N VAL A 112 -5.96 -5.66 -1.25
CA VAL A 112 -5.02 -6.77 -1.10
C VAL A 112 -5.51 -7.66 0.02
N GLU A 113 -5.93 -8.85 -0.31
CA GLU A 113 -6.52 -9.77 0.65
C GLU A 113 -5.46 -10.42 1.54
N ARG A 114 -5.94 -11.04 2.61
CA ARG A 114 -5.13 -11.66 3.65
C ARG A 114 -4.02 -12.56 3.08
N ARG A 115 -2.83 -12.52 3.69
CA ARG A 115 -1.66 -13.33 3.33
C ARG A 115 -1.11 -13.15 1.92
N ALA A 116 -1.60 -12.20 1.16
CA ALA A 116 -0.98 -11.91 -0.11
C ALA A 116 0.44 -11.35 0.08
N SER A 117 1.32 -11.61 -0.88
CA SER A 117 2.71 -11.17 -0.83
C SER A 117 3.07 -10.45 -2.12
N LEU A 118 3.50 -9.21 -1.99
CA LEU A 118 3.99 -8.39 -3.09
C LEU A 118 5.51 -8.29 -3.02
N GLY A 119 6.19 -8.69 -4.08
CA GLY A 119 7.64 -8.58 -4.21
C GLY A 119 8.11 -7.13 -4.27
N SER A 120 9.42 -6.92 -4.12
CA SER A 120 10.00 -5.57 -4.21
C SER A 120 9.78 -4.93 -5.58
N GLY A 121 9.52 -3.62 -5.60
CA GLY A 121 9.32 -2.85 -6.82
C GLY A 121 8.03 -3.16 -7.58
N VAL A 122 7.06 -3.79 -6.94
CA VAL A 122 5.73 -4.04 -7.54
C VAL A 122 4.99 -2.71 -7.70
N ILE A 123 4.31 -2.56 -8.83
CA ILE A 123 3.36 -1.46 -9.07
C ILE A 123 1.95 -2.06 -9.19
N VAL A 124 1.01 -1.55 -8.39
CA VAL A 124 -0.39 -1.98 -8.39
C VAL A 124 -1.26 -0.84 -8.90
N LEU A 125 -1.96 -1.06 -10.01
CA LEU A 125 -2.89 -0.06 -10.56
C LEU A 125 -4.18 -0.01 -9.74
N GLY A 126 -4.82 1.16 -9.73
CA GLY A 126 -6.10 1.37 -9.05
C GLY A 126 -7.21 0.43 -9.53
N GLY A 127 -8.06 0.01 -8.60
CA GLY A 127 -9.19 -0.88 -8.85
C GLY A 127 -8.85 -2.35 -8.96
N VAL A 128 -7.62 -2.74 -8.63
CA VAL A 128 -7.18 -4.14 -8.64
C VAL A 128 -7.51 -4.81 -7.31
N ARG A 129 -7.97 -6.05 -7.37
CA ARG A 129 -8.07 -6.95 -6.22
C ARG A 129 -6.98 -8.02 -6.30
N ILE A 130 -6.15 -8.11 -5.27
CA ILE A 130 -5.14 -9.19 -5.13
C ILE A 130 -5.67 -10.18 -4.10
N GLY A 131 -6.00 -11.39 -4.54
CA GLY A 131 -6.67 -12.42 -3.75
C GLY A 131 -5.84 -13.00 -2.62
N GLU A 132 -6.51 -13.64 -1.66
CA GLU A 132 -5.90 -14.24 -0.48
C GLU A 132 -4.75 -15.18 -0.83
N GLY A 133 -3.60 -14.99 -0.19
CA GLY A 133 -2.42 -15.82 -0.39
C GLY A 133 -1.77 -15.73 -1.77
N ALA A 134 -2.18 -14.80 -2.62
CA ALA A 134 -1.54 -14.56 -3.92
C ALA A 134 -0.10 -14.11 -3.75
N LEU A 135 0.74 -14.42 -4.74
CA LEU A 135 2.14 -14.02 -4.80
C LEU A 135 2.41 -13.18 -6.06
N VAL A 136 2.80 -11.94 -5.86
CA VAL A 136 3.21 -11.04 -6.94
C VAL A 136 4.74 -10.97 -6.99
N GLY A 137 5.32 -11.39 -8.11
CA GLY A 137 6.78 -11.39 -8.31
C GLY A 137 7.37 -9.98 -8.30
N ALA A 138 8.62 -9.86 -7.87
CA ALA A 138 9.32 -8.57 -7.82
C ALA A 138 9.33 -7.89 -9.19
N GLY A 139 9.19 -6.55 -9.19
CA GLY A 139 9.17 -5.72 -10.40
C GLY A 139 7.93 -5.89 -11.29
N ALA A 140 6.90 -6.61 -10.83
CA ALA A 140 5.69 -6.79 -11.61
C ALA A 140 4.83 -5.52 -11.64
N VAL A 141 4.10 -5.32 -12.74
CA VAL A 141 3.05 -4.29 -12.86
C VAL A 141 1.69 -4.98 -12.92
N VAL A 142 0.93 -4.90 -11.81
CA VAL A 142 -0.37 -5.54 -11.67
C VAL A 142 -1.45 -4.62 -12.26
N THR A 143 -2.02 -5.03 -13.37
CA THR A 143 -3.00 -4.23 -14.14
C THR A 143 -4.42 -4.79 -14.10
N ARG A 144 -4.63 -5.94 -13.44
CA ARG A 144 -5.90 -6.64 -13.31
C ARG A 144 -5.91 -7.49 -12.04
N ASP A 145 -7.06 -7.96 -11.66
CA ASP A 145 -7.22 -8.82 -10.51
C ASP A 145 -6.34 -10.08 -10.58
N VAL A 146 -5.88 -10.49 -9.40
CA VAL A 146 -5.11 -11.71 -9.17
C VAL A 146 -5.96 -12.64 -8.31
N ALA A 147 -6.17 -13.87 -8.76
CA ALA A 147 -7.00 -14.82 -8.04
C ALA A 147 -6.33 -15.30 -6.73
N PRO A 148 -7.10 -15.77 -5.73
CA PRO A 148 -6.54 -16.33 -4.51
C PRO A 148 -5.51 -17.43 -4.79
N GLY A 149 -4.35 -17.36 -4.12
CA GLY A 149 -3.26 -18.32 -4.25
C GLY A 149 -2.52 -18.32 -5.60
N GLU A 150 -2.89 -17.42 -6.50
CA GLU A 150 -2.25 -17.29 -7.81
C GLU A 150 -0.85 -16.66 -7.70
N ILE A 151 0.05 -17.10 -8.59
CA ILE A 151 1.38 -16.49 -8.72
C ILE A 151 1.40 -15.70 -10.03
N VAL A 152 1.73 -14.39 -9.94
CA VAL A 152 1.83 -13.52 -11.11
C VAL A 152 3.18 -12.80 -11.12
N ALA A 153 3.73 -12.54 -12.31
CA ALA A 153 4.96 -11.77 -12.46
C ALA A 153 5.01 -11.07 -13.83
N GLY A 154 5.92 -10.12 -13.99
CA GLY A 154 6.24 -9.43 -15.24
C GLY A 154 5.47 -8.12 -15.45
N VAL A 155 5.68 -7.51 -16.62
CA VAL A 155 5.13 -6.21 -17.02
C VAL A 155 4.45 -6.35 -18.39
N PRO A 156 3.11 -6.34 -18.45
CA PRO A 156 2.17 -6.44 -17.35
C PRO A 156 2.22 -7.83 -16.68
N ALA A 157 1.83 -7.92 -15.42
CA ALA A 157 1.81 -9.17 -14.66
C ALA A 157 0.94 -10.25 -15.33
N ARG A 158 1.44 -11.46 -15.39
CA ARG A 158 0.77 -12.65 -15.95
C ARG A 158 0.96 -13.82 -14.99
N VAL A 159 0.03 -14.76 -15.06
CA VAL A 159 0.09 -15.99 -14.27
C VAL A 159 1.35 -16.78 -14.59
N HIS A 160 2.02 -17.21 -13.52
CA HIS A 160 3.15 -18.13 -13.57
C HIS A 160 2.80 -19.44 -12.89
N ALA A 161 3.21 -20.55 -13.47
CA ALA A 161 3.16 -21.82 -12.77
C ALA A 161 4.07 -21.78 -11.52
N ARG A 162 3.67 -22.45 -10.45
CA ARG A 162 4.60 -22.70 -9.33
C ARG A 162 5.82 -23.45 -9.85
N PRO A 163 7.04 -23.02 -9.45
CA PRO A 163 8.25 -23.78 -9.76
C PRO A 163 8.22 -25.18 -9.14
#